data_d8817182ceb990601e236ceccd26fe68
#
_entry.id   d8817182ceb990601e236ceccd26fe68
#
_cell.length_a   1.000
_cell.length_b   1.000
_cell.length_c   1.000
_cell.angle_alpha   90.00
_cell.angle_beta   90.00
_cell.angle_gamma   90.00
#
_symmetry.space_group_name_H-M   'P 1'
#
loop_
_entity.id
_entity.type
_entity.pdbx_description
1 polymer ?
#
loop_
_entity_poly.entity_id
_entity_poly.type
_entity_poly.pdbx_seq_one_letter_code
_entity_poly.pdbx_strand_id
1 'polypeptide(L)'
;MSDHLSRKELKQDKFRESIEHGAEAVYSHSQAAAILVAVAVAAVLIYGGWKFYNDRQTVLASAALDDAMKVYNAPIRQANVPIETGELTFPDTQTRSQEASPKFAAVADKFSSTNPGKLARYYEALTLLDLEKQNQALESLKKVVGGSDKELSAMARYQMANIFARTGKTDDAVKTYRAIADAKSVLVPRPLVLIELADLLSQSKPAEATTLYEQIKKEYPSSAVSERADRGLDMLAPKS
;
A
#
# COMPACT_ATOMS: atom_id res chain seq x y z
N MET A 1 4.64 -78.92 -26.66
CA MET A 1 4.13 -77.73 -27.34
C MET A 1 4.23 -76.59 -26.33
N SER A 2 5.24 -75.74 -26.43
CA SER A 2 5.47 -74.58 -25.54
C SER A 2 4.84 -73.35 -26.20
N ASP A 3 3.79 -72.89 -25.55
CA ASP A 3 3.09 -71.70 -25.95
C ASP A 3 3.93 -70.47 -25.64
N HIS A 4 4.58 -69.91 -26.64
CA HIS A 4 5.32 -68.67 -26.54
C HIS A 4 4.34 -67.48 -26.68
N LEU A 5 3.82 -66.99 -25.53
CA LEU A 5 3.10 -65.74 -25.47
C LEU A 5 3.98 -64.60 -26.03
N SER A 6 3.42 -63.86 -26.97
CA SER A 6 4.15 -62.77 -27.60
C SER A 6 4.38 -61.59 -26.65
N ARG A 7 5.49 -60.86 -26.78
CA ARG A 7 5.81 -59.66 -26.01
C ARG A 7 4.70 -58.59 -26.04
N LYS A 8 3.80 -58.66 -27.02
CA LYS A 8 2.67 -57.75 -27.19
C LYS A 8 1.51 -58.13 -26.32
N GLU A 9 1.27 -59.44 -26.13
CA GLU A 9 0.22 -59.99 -25.22
C GLU A 9 0.62 -59.76 -23.76
N LEU A 10 1.87 -59.96 -23.39
CA LEU A 10 2.39 -59.63 -22.05
C LEU A 10 2.31 -58.14 -21.68
N LYS A 11 2.42 -57.24 -22.65
CA LYS A 11 2.22 -55.81 -22.41
C LYS A 11 0.73 -55.44 -22.28
N GLN A 12 -0.16 -56.10 -23.03
CA GLN A 12 -1.58 -55.85 -22.94
C GLN A 12 -2.17 -56.41 -21.64
N ASP A 13 -1.68 -57.53 -21.14
CA ASP A 13 -2.12 -58.09 -19.84
C ASP A 13 -1.69 -57.20 -18.67
N LYS A 14 -0.43 -56.73 -18.67
CA LYS A 14 0.03 -55.76 -17.63
C LYS A 14 -0.70 -54.44 -17.64
N PHE A 15 -1.09 -53.99 -18.84
CA PHE A 15 -1.86 -52.75 -18.96
C PHE A 15 -3.29 -52.90 -18.48
N ARG A 16 -3.89 -54.07 -18.80
CA ARG A 16 -5.24 -54.47 -18.32
C ARG A 16 -5.28 -54.64 -16.82
N GLU A 17 -4.31 -55.33 -16.25
CA GLU A 17 -4.16 -55.54 -14.79
C GLU A 17 -3.92 -54.20 -14.07
N SER A 18 -3.16 -53.27 -14.63
CA SER A 18 -2.98 -51.90 -14.07
C SER A 18 -4.26 -51.08 -14.12
N ILE A 19 -5.12 -51.25 -15.14
CA ILE A 19 -6.40 -50.57 -15.24
C ILE A 19 -7.43 -51.20 -14.27
N GLU A 20 -7.46 -52.52 -14.15
CA GLU A 20 -8.34 -53.24 -13.23
C GLU A 20 -7.99 -52.92 -11.78
N HIS A 21 -6.71 -52.92 -11.39
CA HIS A 21 -6.27 -52.50 -10.05
C HIS A 21 -6.51 -51.01 -9.79
N GLY A 22 -6.37 -50.16 -10.81
CA GLY A 22 -6.71 -48.74 -10.72
C GLY A 22 -8.22 -48.53 -10.54
N ALA A 23 -9.06 -49.29 -11.27
CA ALA A 23 -10.50 -49.22 -11.17
C ALA A 23 -11.02 -49.77 -9.83
N GLU A 24 -10.48 -50.91 -9.33
CA GLU A 24 -10.83 -51.46 -8.02
C GLU A 24 -10.44 -50.53 -6.87
N ALA A 25 -9.28 -49.88 -6.93
CA ALA A 25 -8.85 -48.86 -5.96
C ALA A 25 -9.77 -47.64 -5.95
N VAL A 26 -10.28 -47.22 -7.12
CA VAL A 26 -11.25 -46.11 -7.24
C VAL A 26 -12.64 -46.58 -6.72
N TYR A 27 -13.05 -47.80 -6.99
CA TYR A 27 -14.35 -48.33 -6.49
C TYR A 27 -14.36 -48.60 -4.98
N SER A 28 -13.25 -49.10 -4.41
CA SER A 28 -13.13 -49.34 -2.99
C SER A 28 -13.06 -48.07 -2.13
N HIS A 29 -12.63 -46.93 -2.74
CA HIS A 29 -12.58 -45.61 -2.12
C HIS A 29 -13.58 -44.62 -2.73
N SER A 30 -14.61 -45.11 -3.42
CA SER A 30 -15.59 -44.27 -4.14
C SER A 30 -16.26 -43.22 -3.25
N GLN A 31 -16.55 -43.55 -2.01
CA GLN A 31 -17.11 -42.59 -1.05
C GLN A 31 -16.09 -41.49 -0.69
N ALA A 32 -14.82 -41.83 -0.45
CA ALA A 32 -13.78 -40.87 -0.15
C ALA A 32 -13.47 -39.97 -1.39
N ALA A 33 -13.44 -40.55 -2.59
CA ALA A 33 -13.29 -39.81 -3.83
C ALA A 33 -14.48 -38.85 -4.09
N ALA A 34 -15.74 -39.32 -3.85
CA ALA A 34 -16.91 -38.46 -3.96
C ALA A 34 -16.91 -37.30 -2.94
N ILE A 35 -16.45 -37.54 -1.71
CA ILE A 35 -16.30 -36.50 -0.69
C ILE A 35 -15.23 -35.47 -1.12
N LEU A 36 -14.07 -35.92 -1.65
CA LEU A 36 -13.03 -35.03 -2.12
C LEU A 36 -13.51 -34.15 -3.28
N VAL A 37 -14.23 -34.71 -4.25
CA VAL A 37 -14.84 -33.96 -5.35
C VAL A 37 -15.87 -32.95 -4.82
N ALA A 38 -16.74 -33.35 -3.90
CA ALA A 38 -17.71 -32.44 -3.30
C ALA A 38 -17.06 -31.30 -2.55
N VAL A 39 -15.99 -31.57 -1.78
CA VAL A 39 -15.19 -30.53 -1.09
C VAL A 39 -14.51 -29.60 -2.09
N ALA A 40 -13.94 -30.12 -3.18
CA ALA A 40 -13.31 -29.31 -4.22
C ALA A 40 -14.34 -28.39 -4.91
N VAL A 41 -15.52 -28.92 -5.26
CA VAL A 41 -16.61 -28.12 -5.84
C VAL A 41 -17.09 -27.05 -4.87
N ALA A 42 -17.30 -27.39 -3.60
CA ALA A 42 -17.67 -26.43 -2.57
C ALA A 42 -16.61 -25.31 -2.42
N ALA A 43 -15.33 -25.67 -2.40
CA ALA A 43 -14.23 -24.70 -2.34
C ALA A 43 -14.23 -23.75 -3.55
N VAL A 44 -14.46 -24.26 -4.76
CA VAL A 44 -14.57 -23.45 -5.99
C VAL A 44 -15.75 -22.50 -5.92
N LEU A 45 -16.91 -22.96 -5.45
CA LEU A 45 -18.11 -22.12 -5.32
C LEU A 45 -17.92 -21.03 -4.26
N ILE A 46 -17.34 -21.37 -3.11
CA ILE A 46 -17.04 -20.40 -2.04
C ILE A 46 -16.02 -19.35 -2.55
N TYR A 47 -14.95 -19.80 -3.17
CA TYR A 47 -13.94 -18.89 -3.72
C TYR A 47 -14.51 -18.00 -4.83
N GLY A 48 -15.28 -18.57 -5.77
CA GLY A 48 -15.92 -17.82 -6.86
C GLY A 48 -16.92 -16.78 -6.34
N GLY A 49 -17.77 -17.19 -5.38
CA GLY A 49 -18.73 -16.30 -4.72
C GLY A 49 -18.04 -15.17 -3.95
N TRP A 50 -16.99 -15.50 -3.18
CA TRP A 50 -16.19 -14.50 -2.46
C TRP A 50 -15.49 -13.55 -3.41
N LYS A 51 -14.88 -14.06 -4.48
CA LYS A 51 -14.21 -13.23 -5.50
C LYS A 51 -15.20 -12.28 -6.17
N PHE A 52 -16.33 -12.79 -6.64
CA PHE A 52 -17.38 -11.96 -7.26
C PHE A 52 -17.88 -10.86 -6.33
N TYR A 53 -18.13 -11.17 -5.06
CA TYR A 53 -18.50 -10.18 -4.06
C TYR A 53 -17.42 -9.12 -3.86
N ASN A 54 -16.16 -9.53 -3.72
CA ASN A 54 -15.04 -8.63 -3.51
C ASN A 54 -14.78 -7.73 -4.73
N ASP A 55 -14.88 -8.26 -5.95
CA ASP A 55 -14.75 -7.48 -7.18
C ASP A 55 -15.85 -6.42 -7.29
N ARG A 56 -17.10 -6.78 -6.94
CA ARG A 56 -18.22 -5.82 -6.89
C ARG A 56 -17.99 -4.74 -5.84
N GLN A 57 -17.51 -5.09 -4.65
CA GLN A 57 -17.17 -4.14 -3.60
C GLN A 57 -16.06 -3.17 -4.06
N THR A 58 -15.07 -3.69 -4.78
CA THR A 58 -13.98 -2.87 -5.31
C THR A 58 -14.48 -1.84 -6.33
N VAL A 59 -15.38 -2.22 -7.24
CA VAL A 59 -15.98 -1.29 -8.20
C VAL A 59 -16.78 -0.18 -7.50
N LEU A 60 -17.62 -0.55 -6.52
CA LEU A 60 -18.39 0.42 -5.74
C LEU A 60 -17.49 1.34 -4.92
N ALA A 61 -16.42 0.79 -4.34
CA ALA A 61 -15.43 1.56 -3.60
C ALA A 61 -14.67 2.54 -4.50
N SER A 62 -14.31 2.14 -5.72
CA SER A 62 -13.64 3.02 -6.70
C SER A 62 -14.55 4.20 -7.08
N ALA A 63 -15.81 3.94 -7.39
CA ALA A 63 -16.76 5.02 -7.73
C ALA A 63 -16.93 6.01 -6.56
N ALA A 64 -17.07 5.50 -5.33
CA ALA A 64 -17.19 6.33 -4.14
C ALA A 64 -15.90 7.12 -3.83
N LEU A 65 -14.73 6.50 -4.06
CA LEU A 65 -13.43 7.18 -3.95
C LEU A 65 -13.30 8.30 -4.97
N ASP A 66 -13.70 8.05 -6.24
CA ASP A 66 -13.66 9.07 -7.30
C ASP A 66 -14.51 10.29 -6.95
N ASP A 67 -15.68 10.09 -6.34
CA ASP A 67 -16.51 11.19 -5.88
C ASP A 67 -15.87 12.00 -4.72
N ALA A 68 -15.18 11.34 -3.81
CA ALA A 68 -14.40 12.01 -2.76
C ALA A 68 -13.19 12.75 -3.36
N MET A 69 -12.50 12.14 -4.34
CA MET A 69 -11.37 12.75 -5.04
C MET A 69 -11.76 13.98 -5.87
N LYS A 70 -12.97 14.03 -6.46
CA LYS A 70 -13.47 15.24 -7.12
C LYS A 70 -13.51 16.43 -6.17
N VAL A 71 -13.93 16.23 -4.93
CA VAL A 71 -13.95 17.29 -3.90
C VAL A 71 -12.52 17.65 -3.50
N TYR A 72 -11.67 16.67 -3.26
CA TYR A 72 -10.29 16.89 -2.82
C TYR A 72 -9.44 17.62 -3.87
N ASN A 73 -9.64 17.32 -5.16
CA ASN A 73 -8.91 17.91 -6.28
C ASN A 73 -9.56 19.19 -6.79
N ALA A 74 -10.70 19.60 -6.24
CA ALA A 74 -11.36 20.84 -6.65
C ALA A 74 -10.44 22.05 -6.42
N PRO A 75 -10.37 22.99 -7.38
CA PRO A 75 -9.48 24.14 -7.30
C PRO A 75 -9.84 25.08 -6.14
N ILE A 76 -8.83 25.71 -5.58
CA ILE A 76 -8.99 26.82 -4.64
C ILE A 76 -9.20 28.10 -5.45
N ARG A 77 -10.24 28.87 -5.08
CA ARG A 77 -10.56 30.13 -5.74
C ARG A 77 -9.39 31.10 -5.66
N GLN A 78 -9.08 31.67 -6.81
CA GLN A 78 -8.19 32.82 -6.85
C GLN A 78 -9.02 34.11 -6.73
N ALA A 79 -8.52 35.08 -5.97
CA ALA A 79 -9.16 36.39 -5.90
C ALA A 79 -9.23 37.00 -7.32
N ASN A 80 -10.43 37.52 -7.69
CA ASN A 80 -10.67 38.17 -8.98
C ASN A 80 -10.80 37.25 -10.23
N VAL A 81 -10.88 35.94 -10.07
CA VAL A 81 -11.18 35.03 -11.18
C VAL A 81 -12.71 34.73 -11.16
N PRO A 82 -13.45 35.01 -12.27
CA PRO A 82 -14.87 34.64 -12.36
C PRO A 82 -15.05 33.14 -12.20
N ILE A 83 -16.05 32.71 -11.45
CA ILE A 83 -16.41 31.29 -11.30
C ILE A 83 -17.29 30.92 -12.50
N GLU A 84 -16.91 29.87 -13.22
CA GLU A 84 -17.77 29.29 -14.23
C GLU A 84 -18.98 28.63 -13.55
N THR A 85 -20.16 28.81 -14.12
CA THR A 85 -21.39 28.27 -13.54
C THR A 85 -21.35 26.75 -13.51
N GLY A 86 -21.37 26.17 -12.29
CA GLY A 86 -21.34 24.71 -12.09
C GLY A 86 -19.95 24.12 -11.74
N GLU A 87 -18.91 24.94 -11.73
CA GLU A 87 -17.57 24.47 -11.31
C GLU A 87 -17.50 24.32 -9.77
N LEU A 88 -17.07 23.15 -9.31
CA LEU A 88 -16.82 22.92 -7.89
C LEU A 88 -15.50 23.57 -7.48
N THR A 89 -15.56 24.62 -6.69
CA THR A 89 -14.41 25.35 -6.20
C THR A 89 -14.55 25.66 -4.71
N PHE A 90 -13.42 25.84 -3.99
CA PHE A 90 -13.42 26.17 -2.57
C PHE A 90 -12.67 27.47 -2.30
N PRO A 91 -13.01 28.20 -1.24
CA PRO A 91 -12.30 29.43 -0.88
C PRO A 91 -10.87 29.18 -0.42
N ASP A 92 -10.65 28.06 0.25
CA ASP A 92 -9.36 27.67 0.83
C ASP A 92 -9.24 26.14 1.00
N THR A 93 -8.03 25.68 1.32
CA THR A 93 -7.73 24.26 1.54
C THR A 93 -8.51 23.71 2.74
N GLN A 94 -8.69 24.49 3.80
CA GLN A 94 -9.36 24.05 5.01
C GLN A 94 -10.84 23.72 4.73
N THR A 95 -11.55 24.59 4.02
CA THR A 95 -12.96 24.39 3.63
C THR A 95 -13.07 23.15 2.71
N ARG A 96 -12.17 23.02 1.74
CA ARG A 96 -12.12 21.85 0.86
C ARG A 96 -11.92 20.55 1.65
N SER A 97 -10.99 20.55 2.59
CA SER A 97 -10.69 19.38 3.42
C SER A 97 -11.81 19.07 4.43
N GLN A 98 -12.58 20.08 4.90
CA GLN A 98 -13.78 19.87 5.68
C GLN A 98 -14.86 19.09 4.93
N GLU A 99 -15.02 19.36 3.63
CA GLU A 99 -15.96 18.64 2.78
C GLU A 99 -15.43 17.26 2.33
N ALA A 100 -14.13 17.15 2.05
CA ALA A 100 -13.53 15.92 1.55
C ALA A 100 -13.37 14.85 2.66
N SER A 101 -12.96 15.24 3.87
CA SER A 101 -12.63 14.33 4.96
C SER A 101 -13.76 13.35 5.31
N PRO A 102 -15.02 13.76 5.51
CA PRO A 102 -16.10 12.83 5.81
C PRO A 102 -16.42 11.89 4.64
N LYS A 103 -16.20 12.32 3.39
CA LYS A 103 -16.40 11.47 2.21
C LYS A 103 -15.35 10.35 2.18
N PHE A 104 -14.09 10.67 2.39
CA PHE A 104 -13.04 9.67 2.50
C PHE A 104 -13.25 8.72 3.66
N ALA A 105 -13.65 9.22 4.83
CA ALA A 105 -13.97 8.39 6.00
C ALA A 105 -15.09 7.39 5.69
N ALA A 106 -16.17 7.82 5.04
CA ALA A 106 -17.29 6.96 4.65
C ALA A 106 -16.85 5.84 3.70
N VAL A 107 -16.02 6.16 2.70
CA VAL A 107 -15.45 5.15 1.77
C VAL A 107 -14.53 4.18 2.50
N ALA A 108 -13.65 4.69 3.34
CA ALA A 108 -12.68 3.90 4.09
C ALA A 108 -13.34 2.95 5.10
N ASP A 109 -14.42 3.36 5.74
CA ASP A 109 -15.16 2.53 6.70
C ASP A 109 -15.99 1.46 5.99
N LYS A 110 -16.74 1.86 4.95
CA LYS A 110 -17.62 0.96 4.21
C LYS A 110 -16.85 -0.10 3.40
N PHE A 111 -15.71 0.24 2.85
CA PHE A 111 -14.94 -0.58 1.92
C PHE A 111 -13.53 -0.91 2.43
N SER A 112 -13.35 -1.04 3.73
CA SER A 112 -12.05 -1.17 4.41
C SER A 112 -11.17 -2.34 3.91
N SER A 113 -11.77 -3.41 3.38
CA SER A 113 -11.06 -4.58 2.82
C SER A 113 -10.53 -4.35 1.40
N THR A 114 -11.05 -3.37 0.65
CA THR A 114 -10.67 -3.08 -0.73
C THR A 114 -9.48 -2.13 -0.82
N ASN A 115 -8.74 -2.18 -1.94
CA ASN A 115 -7.65 -1.22 -2.16
C ASN A 115 -8.14 0.24 -2.25
N PRO A 116 -9.25 0.57 -2.95
CA PRO A 116 -9.80 1.93 -2.92
C PRO A 116 -10.19 2.40 -1.51
N GLY A 117 -10.74 1.49 -0.66
CA GLY A 117 -11.07 1.84 0.72
C GLY A 117 -9.85 2.14 1.58
N LYS A 118 -8.75 1.38 1.40
CA LYS A 118 -7.46 1.65 2.06
C LYS A 118 -6.85 2.97 1.58
N LEU A 119 -6.94 3.26 0.28
CA LEU A 119 -6.49 4.53 -0.29
C LEU A 119 -7.35 5.70 0.24
N ALA A 120 -8.67 5.52 0.35
CA ALA A 120 -9.54 6.50 0.99
C ALA A 120 -9.12 6.79 2.44
N ARG A 121 -8.71 5.77 3.21
CA ARG A 121 -8.19 5.96 4.57
C ARG A 121 -6.92 6.81 4.60
N TYR A 122 -6.04 6.64 3.63
CA TYR A 122 -4.85 7.48 3.48
C TYR A 122 -5.22 8.95 3.18
N TYR A 123 -6.15 9.19 2.23
CA TYR A 123 -6.60 10.56 1.91
C TYR A 123 -7.42 11.20 3.04
N GLU A 124 -8.19 10.42 3.80
CA GLU A 124 -8.79 10.92 5.04
C GLU A 124 -7.72 11.47 6.00
N ALA A 125 -6.62 10.74 6.16
CA ALA A 125 -5.53 11.23 7.01
C ALA A 125 -4.90 12.52 6.48
N LEU A 126 -4.71 12.65 5.15
CA LEU A 126 -4.19 13.88 4.56
C LEU A 126 -5.14 15.06 4.78
N THR A 127 -6.45 14.88 4.58
CA THR A 127 -7.44 15.94 4.86
C THR A 127 -7.51 16.29 6.33
N LEU A 128 -7.32 15.32 7.23
CA LEU A 128 -7.21 15.59 8.67
C LEU A 128 -5.94 16.40 9.02
N LEU A 129 -4.85 16.23 8.28
CA LEU A 129 -3.65 17.06 8.45
C LEU A 129 -3.88 18.49 7.98
N ASP A 130 -4.59 18.69 6.86
CA ASP A 130 -5.00 20.02 6.41
C ASP A 130 -5.89 20.74 7.44
N LEU A 131 -6.65 19.96 8.22
CA LEU A 131 -7.50 20.46 9.32
C LEU A 131 -6.78 20.55 10.68
N GLU A 132 -5.46 20.37 10.70
CA GLU A 132 -4.62 20.37 11.91
C GLU A 132 -4.98 19.31 12.96
N LYS A 133 -5.73 18.27 12.56
CA LYS A 133 -6.18 17.17 13.41
C LYS A 133 -5.16 16.02 13.45
N GLN A 134 -3.91 16.31 13.86
CA GLN A 134 -2.76 15.38 13.76
C GLN A 134 -2.99 14.04 14.47
N ASN A 135 -3.66 14.04 15.64
CA ASN A 135 -3.93 12.79 16.37
C ASN A 135 -4.89 11.88 15.61
N GLN A 136 -5.94 12.44 14.98
CA GLN A 136 -6.87 11.66 14.16
C GLN A 136 -6.20 11.17 12.87
N ALA A 137 -5.37 11.99 12.25
CA ALA A 137 -4.58 11.60 11.10
C ALA A 137 -3.65 10.42 11.42
N LEU A 138 -2.95 10.45 12.56
CA LEU A 138 -2.12 9.33 13.02
C LEU A 138 -2.91 8.04 13.19
N GLU A 139 -4.12 8.09 13.74
CA GLU A 139 -4.96 6.89 13.90
C GLU A 139 -5.39 6.32 12.53
N SER A 140 -5.76 7.16 11.58
CA SER A 140 -6.08 6.73 10.22
C SER A 140 -4.85 6.15 9.50
N LEU A 141 -3.67 6.78 9.62
CA LEU A 141 -2.42 6.28 9.04
C LEU A 141 -1.99 4.93 9.63
N LYS A 142 -2.15 4.72 10.94
CA LYS A 142 -1.86 3.42 11.59
C LYS A 142 -2.69 2.28 10.98
N LYS A 143 -3.97 2.52 10.65
CA LYS A 143 -4.82 1.54 9.98
C LYS A 143 -4.31 1.21 8.58
N VAL A 144 -3.76 2.19 7.86
CA VAL A 144 -3.14 1.99 6.53
C VAL A 144 -1.87 1.16 6.63
N VAL A 145 -1.00 1.48 7.60
CA VAL A 145 0.29 0.76 7.80
C VAL A 145 0.09 -0.72 8.09
N GLY A 146 -1.00 -1.10 8.77
CA GLY A 146 -1.35 -2.50 9.04
C GLY A 146 -1.84 -3.29 7.81
N GLY A 147 -2.02 -2.64 6.67
CA GLY A 147 -2.50 -3.26 5.43
C GLY A 147 -1.43 -4.05 4.68
N SER A 148 -1.88 -4.81 3.67
CA SER A 148 -1.01 -5.66 2.82
C SER A 148 -0.30 -4.90 1.70
N ASP A 149 -0.73 -3.67 1.37
CA ASP A 149 -0.12 -2.82 0.35
C ASP A 149 1.15 -2.17 0.91
N LYS A 150 2.30 -2.62 0.43
CA LYS A 150 3.61 -2.15 0.91
C LYS A 150 3.89 -0.69 0.54
N GLU A 151 3.47 -0.27 -0.65
CA GLU A 151 3.69 1.10 -1.13
C GLU A 151 2.81 2.09 -0.37
N LEU A 152 1.52 1.79 -0.24
CA LEU A 152 0.61 2.62 0.54
C LEU A 152 1.01 2.66 2.03
N SER A 153 1.51 1.54 2.58
CA SER A 153 2.06 1.49 3.94
C SER A 153 3.31 2.37 4.08
N ALA A 154 4.20 2.39 3.07
CA ALA A 154 5.38 3.27 3.08
C ALA A 154 4.97 4.76 3.03
N MET A 155 4.02 5.13 2.19
CA MET A 155 3.45 6.48 2.14
C MET A 155 2.84 6.90 3.49
N ALA A 156 2.07 6.01 4.11
CA ALA A 156 1.46 6.27 5.41
C ALA A 156 2.53 6.45 6.51
N ARG A 157 3.55 5.60 6.53
CA ARG A 157 4.68 5.74 7.48
C ARG A 157 5.45 7.04 7.26
N TYR A 158 5.63 7.47 6.02
CA TYR A 158 6.29 8.74 5.72
C TYR A 158 5.50 9.92 6.30
N GLN A 159 4.18 9.93 6.14
CA GLN A 159 3.34 10.96 6.77
C GLN A 159 3.38 10.89 8.30
N MET A 160 3.38 9.68 8.89
CA MET A 160 3.54 9.54 10.35
C MET A 160 4.88 10.09 10.84
N ALA A 161 5.98 9.82 10.12
CA ALA A 161 7.30 10.37 10.45
C ALA A 161 7.31 11.91 10.42
N ASN A 162 6.68 12.50 9.40
CA ASN A 162 6.53 13.95 9.28
C ASN A 162 5.71 14.53 10.45
N ILE A 163 4.64 13.86 10.88
CA ILE A 163 3.85 14.28 12.04
C ILE A 163 4.70 14.19 13.31
N PHE A 164 5.44 13.11 13.52
CA PHE A 164 6.32 12.95 14.68
C PHE A 164 7.39 14.04 14.72
N ALA A 165 8.03 14.35 13.60
CA ALA A 165 9.02 15.41 13.49
C ALA A 165 8.42 16.78 13.85
N ARG A 166 7.25 17.12 13.30
CA ARG A 166 6.56 18.40 13.57
C ARG A 166 6.03 18.53 14.98
N THR A 167 5.72 17.42 15.66
CA THR A 167 5.20 17.41 17.04
C THR A 167 6.28 17.19 18.09
N GLY A 168 7.57 17.26 17.71
CA GLY A 168 8.71 17.13 18.62
C GLY A 168 8.98 15.70 19.12
N LYS A 169 8.32 14.70 18.55
CA LYS A 169 8.58 13.27 18.81
C LYS A 169 9.76 12.78 17.97
N THR A 170 10.92 13.39 18.19
CA THR A 170 12.10 13.22 17.33
C THR A 170 12.55 11.76 17.24
N ASP A 171 12.57 11.02 18.33
CA ASP A 171 13.00 9.61 18.34
C ASP A 171 12.06 8.72 17.52
N ASP A 172 10.75 8.93 17.60
CA ASP A 172 9.76 8.22 16.79
C ASP A 172 9.90 8.55 15.31
N ALA A 173 10.17 9.83 14.98
CA ALA A 173 10.42 10.28 13.62
C ALA A 173 11.68 9.60 13.04
N VAL A 174 12.80 9.66 13.75
CA VAL A 174 14.08 9.04 13.36
C VAL A 174 13.91 7.53 13.12
N LYS A 175 13.28 6.82 14.07
CA LYS A 175 13.01 5.39 13.94
C LYS A 175 12.18 5.09 12.70
N THR A 176 11.15 5.90 12.44
CA THR A 176 10.23 5.69 11.33
C THR A 176 10.91 5.97 9.99
N TYR A 177 11.65 7.10 9.87
CA TYR A 177 12.41 7.40 8.66
C TYR A 177 13.44 6.32 8.31
N ARG A 178 14.20 5.81 9.28
CA ARG A 178 15.16 4.70 9.05
C ARG A 178 14.44 3.46 8.53
N ALA A 179 13.33 3.07 9.13
CA ALA A 179 12.56 1.91 8.68
C ALA A 179 12.03 2.07 7.24
N ILE A 180 11.68 3.30 6.81
CA ILE A 180 11.26 3.57 5.44
C ILE A 180 12.46 3.53 4.48
N ALA A 181 13.59 4.11 4.85
CA ALA A 181 14.80 4.11 4.04
C ALA A 181 15.29 2.70 3.69
N ASP A 182 15.07 1.73 4.61
CA ASP A 182 15.42 0.32 4.44
C ASP A 182 14.38 -0.47 3.62
N ALA A 183 13.14 0.02 3.53
CA ALA A 183 12.02 -0.70 2.89
C ALA A 183 12.02 -0.70 1.36
N LYS A 184 12.87 0.09 0.69
CA LYS A 184 13.00 0.19 -0.78
C LYS A 184 11.67 0.46 -1.50
N SER A 185 10.84 1.37 -0.98
CA SER A 185 9.60 1.80 -1.63
C SER A 185 9.89 2.59 -2.90
N VAL A 186 9.05 2.40 -3.92
CA VAL A 186 9.10 3.17 -5.16
C VAL A 186 8.40 4.52 -4.99
N LEU A 187 7.27 4.55 -4.25
CA LEU A 187 6.47 5.76 -4.04
C LEU A 187 7.07 6.69 -2.97
N VAL A 188 7.92 6.16 -2.09
CA VAL A 188 8.67 6.96 -1.11
C VAL A 188 10.17 6.72 -1.35
N PRO A 189 10.80 7.46 -2.26
CA PRO A 189 12.18 7.24 -2.65
C PRO A 189 13.16 7.43 -1.48
N ARG A 190 14.12 6.53 -1.35
CA ARG A 190 15.11 6.54 -0.27
C ARG A 190 15.84 7.90 -0.11
N PRO A 191 16.28 8.60 -1.18
CA PRO A 191 16.93 9.89 -1.03
C PRO A 191 16.05 10.96 -0.38
N LEU A 192 14.72 10.93 -0.64
CA LEU A 192 13.77 11.82 0.03
C LEU A 192 13.74 11.56 1.54
N VAL A 193 13.73 10.29 1.94
CA VAL A 193 13.68 9.92 3.36
C VAL A 193 14.99 10.27 4.07
N LEU A 194 16.14 10.04 3.41
CA LEU A 194 17.46 10.36 3.96
C LEU A 194 17.65 11.86 4.19
N ILE A 195 17.16 12.71 3.28
CA ILE A 195 17.27 14.16 3.45
C ILE A 195 16.39 14.68 4.59
N GLU A 196 15.14 14.18 4.73
CA GLU A 196 14.28 14.54 5.85
C GLU A 196 14.89 14.10 7.20
N LEU A 197 15.51 12.91 7.23
CA LEU A 197 16.21 12.41 8.42
C LEU A 197 17.43 13.27 8.76
N ALA A 198 18.24 13.64 7.77
CA ALA A 198 19.40 14.48 7.97
C ALA A 198 19.01 15.87 8.48
N ASP A 199 18.01 16.49 7.88
CA ASP A 199 17.51 17.81 8.30
C ASP A 199 16.95 17.76 9.74
N LEU A 200 16.22 16.71 10.10
CA LEU A 200 15.72 16.51 11.47
C LEU A 200 16.84 16.39 12.49
N LEU A 201 17.95 15.73 12.12
CA LEU A 201 19.10 15.51 13.00
C LEU A 201 20.09 16.68 13.03
N SER A 202 19.99 17.60 12.10
CA SER A 202 20.98 18.69 11.92
C SER A 202 21.27 19.50 13.19
N GLN A 203 20.25 19.74 14.00
CA GLN A 203 20.38 20.50 15.24
C GLN A 203 20.76 19.65 16.46
N SER A 204 20.24 18.41 16.55
CA SER A 204 20.41 17.56 17.72
C SER A 204 21.61 16.61 17.63
N LYS A 205 21.96 16.18 16.41
CA LYS A 205 23.05 15.23 16.12
C LYS A 205 23.80 15.63 14.83
N PRO A 206 24.50 16.78 14.82
CA PRO A 206 25.11 17.33 13.61
C PRO A 206 26.10 16.39 12.92
N ALA A 207 26.88 15.59 13.66
CA ALA A 207 27.80 14.62 13.07
C ALA A 207 27.06 13.50 12.28
N GLU A 208 25.92 13.04 12.77
CA GLU A 208 25.10 12.05 12.07
C GLU A 208 24.43 12.67 10.84
N ALA A 209 23.93 13.90 10.96
CA ALA A 209 23.38 14.65 9.84
C ALA A 209 24.41 14.86 8.71
N THR A 210 25.64 15.25 9.04
CA THR A 210 26.75 15.35 8.09
C THR A 210 26.98 14.05 7.34
N THR A 211 27.04 12.92 8.05
CA THR A 211 27.21 11.60 7.42
C THR A 211 26.09 11.29 6.42
N LEU A 212 24.84 11.60 6.78
CA LEU A 212 23.67 11.37 5.90
C LEU A 212 23.71 12.29 4.67
N TYR A 213 24.06 13.56 4.81
CA TYR A 213 24.23 14.48 3.69
C TYR A 213 25.34 14.02 2.73
N GLU A 214 26.50 13.61 3.26
CA GLU A 214 27.59 13.05 2.44
C GLU A 214 27.18 11.78 1.71
N GLN A 215 26.43 10.91 2.37
CA GLN A 215 25.86 9.71 1.77
C GLN A 215 24.93 10.05 0.61
N ILE A 216 24.04 11.04 0.76
CA ILE A 216 23.13 11.50 -0.30
C ILE A 216 23.94 11.99 -1.49
N LYS A 217 24.94 12.83 -1.29
CA LYS A 217 25.81 13.35 -2.35
C LYS A 217 26.55 12.24 -3.11
N LYS A 218 27.02 11.23 -2.39
CA LYS A 218 27.71 10.08 -2.99
C LYS A 218 26.78 9.17 -3.78
N GLU A 219 25.60 8.86 -3.24
CA GLU A 219 24.67 7.89 -3.83
C GLU A 219 23.76 8.53 -4.91
N TYR A 220 23.50 9.84 -4.82
CA TYR A 220 22.54 10.56 -5.68
C TYR A 220 23.09 11.91 -6.21
N PRO A 221 24.30 11.94 -6.84
CA PRO A 221 25.06 13.19 -7.09
C PRO A 221 24.37 14.21 -7.98
N SER A 222 23.46 13.78 -8.87
CA SER A 222 22.79 14.66 -9.84
C SER A 222 21.30 14.86 -9.51
N SER A 223 20.92 14.83 -8.25
CA SER A 223 19.54 14.98 -7.81
C SER A 223 19.29 16.30 -7.08
N ALA A 224 18.08 16.83 -7.14
CA ALA A 224 17.67 17.99 -6.33
C ALA A 224 17.87 17.77 -4.82
N VAL A 225 17.87 16.50 -4.38
CA VAL A 225 18.13 16.12 -2.99
C VAL A 225 19.61 16.32 -2.65
N SER A 226 20.53 16.09 -3.60
CA SER A 226 21.96 16.37 -3.43
C SER A 226 22.25 17.86 -3.22
N GLU A 227 21.58 18.73 -3.97
CA GLU A 227 21.71 20.18 -3.76
C GLU A 227 21.18 20.63 -2.38
N ARG A 228 20.12 19.97 -1.87
CA ARG A 228 19.64 20.23 -0.50
C ARG A 228 20.64 19.72 0.54
N ALA A 229 21.31 18.60 0.29
CA ALA A 229 22.36 18.07 1.14
C ALA A 229 23.59 18.99 1.17
N ASP A 230 23.99 19.61 0.05
CA ASP A 230 25.05 20.63 0.01
C ASP A 230 24.72 21.80 0.92
N ARG A 231 23.53 22.36 0.81
CA ARG A 231 23.09 23.43 1.71
C ARG A 231 23.07 23.02 3.19
N GLY A 232 22.70 21.76 3.47
CA GLY A 232 22.75 21.21 4.82
C GLY A 232 24.17 21.15 5.40
N LEU A 233 25.13 20.70 4.59
CA LEU A 233 26.55 20.66 4.95
C LEU A 233 27.12 22.08 5.19
N ASP A 234 26.78 23.04 4.32
CA ASP A 234 27.20 24.44 4.47
C ASP A 234 26.69 25.06 5.78
N MET A 235 25.45 24.72 6.18
CA MET A 235 24.90 25.21 7.46
C MET A 235 25.56 24.57 8.70
N LEU A 236 26.10 23.36 8.57
CA LEU A 236 26.80 22.64 9.65
C LEU A 236 28.31 22.95 9.68
N ALA A 237 28.87 23.55 8.63
CA ALA A 237 30.27 23.95 8.59
C ALA A 237 30.56 24.97 9.70
N PRO A 238 31.71 24.86 10.38
CA PRO A 238 32.12 25.88 11.36
C PRO A 238 32.24 27.26 10.67
N LYS A 239 31.51 28.23 11.22
CA LYS A 239 31.64 29.63 10.73
C LYS A 239 33.04 30.10 11.07
N SER A 240 33.88 30.28 10.05
CA SER A 240 35.22 30.87 10.13
C SER A 240 35.16 32.34 10.55
#